data_3684702bcb243dce731dfe3ab030fc3a
#
_entry.id   3684702bcb243dce731dfe3ab030fc3a
#
_cell.length_a   1.000
_cell.length_b   1.000
_cell.length_c   1.000
_cell.angle_alpha   90.00
_cell.angle_beta   90.00
_cell.angle_gamma   90.00
#
_symmetry.space_group_name_H-M   'P 1'
#
loop_
_entity.id
_entity.type
_entity.pdbx_description
1 polymer ?
#
loop_
_entity_poly.entity_id
_entity_poly.type
_entity_poly.pdbx_seq_one_letter_code
_entity_poly.pdbx_strand_id
1 'polypeptide(L)'
;MIKMKSVLPRPLLTLTLCFLSATALAANFRVGAARVDITPAPEAANPPTGKYTHEHLYVRAIVLDNGSARAALIGADQAGLPEIVWTTASKQIAKELDCPVANIVMLATHTHSGWGPGGPGPGMFHPDPNAPPPPIVGQIIEAVVQAKAKLQPASMGFGTGFSYLNVNRDVVDPATRLWTQGPNLNGSSDKTVAVIKFETPEGQPIAAYIDYAMHPVNGYLAGFTSADFAGATSRYVEQAYGDKMVAVFAQGASGDQNPLYLRAATNALASRSGVPITGNVLTREKVEAPLRDGKVTEHPLDPAVRDTLEHVMDSEGVLLGEEVIRVMTNTTRMEYSPVISAGQDVATCPGRHRLDNTREGTPGKYEDGDPVHIRLGVLRIGDVALASVDAELYSGIGKRLKEQSPMANTVMVTLANGMANSGYIPDDASFGAYTFQVLSSRLKPGCAETAIDGGLMNLLVANDK
;
A
#
# COMPACT_ATOMS: atom_id res chain seq x y z
N MET A 1 41.14 17.85 91.20
CA MET A 1 40.66 18.81 90.19
C MET A 1 40.32 18.05 88.95
N ILE A 2 39.07 17.73 88.74
CA ILE A 2 38.59 16.99 87.53
C ILE A 2 37.80 17.99 86.68
N LYS A 3 38.28 18.28 85.47
CA LYS A 3 37.64 19.15 84.51
C LYS A 3 36.58 18.35 83.74
N MET A 4 35.29 18.70 83.95
CA MET A 4 34.16 18.25 83.14
C MET A 4 34.21 18.95 81.74
N LYS A 5 34.21 18.19 80.67
CA LYS A 5 34.00 18.69 79.33
C LYS A 5 32.51 18.66 78.98
N SER A 6 31.98 19.81 78.64
CA SER A 6 30.59 19.99 78.19
C SER A 6 30.44 19.40 76.76
N VAL A 7 29.44 18.53 76.56
CA VAL A 7 29.02 17.99 75.26
C VAL A 7 27.90 18.84 74.76
N LEU A 8 28.12 19.53 73.62
CA LEU A 8 27.04 20.27 72.90
C LEU A 8 26.24 19.27 72.04
N PRO A 9 24.91 19.41 72.01
CA PRO A 9 24.06 18.57 71.16
C PRO A 9 24.17 18.98 69.70
N ARG A 10 24.37 18.00 68.82
CA ARG A 10 24.32 18.14 67.34
C ARG A 10 22.88 18.32 66.87
N PRO A 11 22.57 19.28 65.95
CA PRO A 11 21.26 19.39 65.38
C PRO A 11 20.99 18.23 64.40
N LEU A 12 19.86 17.56 64.56
CA LEU A 12 19.31 16.57 63.67
C LEU A 12 18.79 17.32 62.40
N LEU A 13 19.50 17.14 61.27
CA LEU A 13 19.06 17.68 59.98
C LEU A 13 18.00 16.72 59.40
N THR A 14 16.71 17.10 59.54
CA THR A 14 15.59 16.36 58.94
C THR A 14 15.58 16.65 57.43
N LEU A 15 16.01 15.67 56.62
CA LEU A 15 15.94 15.73 55.18
C LEU A 15 14.50 15.47 54.75
N THR A 16 13.74 16.53 54.45
CA THR A 16 12.41 16.42 53.85
C THR A 16 12.55 16.06 52.38
N LEU A 17 12.33 14.77 52.06
CA LEU A 17 12.25 14.30 50.69
C LEU A 17 10.95 14.82 50.06
N CYS A 18 11.04 15.91 49.29
CA CYS A 18 9.93 16.31 48.39
C CYS A 18 9.83 15.29 47.26
N PHE A 19 8.89 14.37 47.34
CA PHE A 19 8.44 13.61 46.17
C PHE A 19 7.76 14.60 45.19
N LEU A 20 8.49 15.08 44.24
CA LEU A 20 7.91 15.66 43.03
C LEU A 20 7.18 14.49 42.30
N SER A 21 5.89 14.38 42.55
CA SER A 21 4.99 13.62 41.69
C SER A 21 5.02 14.28 40.32
N ALA A 22 5.89 13.80 39.45
CA ALA A 22 5.76 14.07 38.02
C ALA A 22 4.39 13.48 37.63
N THR A 23 3.37 14.33 37.53
CA THR A 23 2.16 14.01 36.80
C THR A 23 2.64 13.78 35.35
N ALA A 24 2.92 12.52 35.01
CA ALA A 24 3.01 12.11 33.63
C ALA A 24 1.68 12.56 33.02
N LEU A 25 1.73 13.56 32.15
CA LEU A 25 0.62 13.83 31.23
C LEU A 25 0.38 12.49 30.54
N ALA A 26 -0.69 11.81 30.95
CA ALA A 26 -1.10 10.57 30.33
C ALA A 26 -1.23 10.88 28.82
N ALA A 27 -0.38 10.29 28.03
CA ALA A 27 -0.45 10.43 26.59
C ALA A 27 -1.85 9.98 26.16
N ASN A 28 -2.67 10.92 25.70
CA ASN A 28 -4.04 10.62 25.28
C ASN A 28 -4.05 9.82 23.96
N PHE A 29 -2.88 9.63 23.36
CA PHE A 29 -2.76 8.88 22.12
C PHE A 29 -2.73 7.38 22.40
N ARG A 30 -3.61 6.67 21.74
CA ARG A 30 -3.77 5.22 21.82
C ARG A 30 -3.78 4.63 20.43
N VAL A 31 -3.19 3.45 20.30
CA VAL A 31 -3.14 2.69 19.06
C VAL A 31 -3.52 1.24 19.34
N GLY A 32 -4.32 0.67 18.45
CA GLY A 32 -4.60 -0.76 18.44
C GLY A 32 -4.51 -1.30 17.03
N ALA A 33 -4.08 -2.55 16.89
CA ALA A 33 -3.91 -3.16 15.59
C ALA A 33 -4.40 -4.61 15.58
N ALA A 34 -4.92 -5.05 14.44
CA ALA A 34 -5.39 -6.42 14.21
C ALA A 34 -5.22 -6.84 12.76
N ARG A 35 -5.19 -8.16 12.55
CA ARG A 35 -5.29 -8.75 11.22
C ARG A 35 -6.36 -9.82 11.21
N VAL A 36 -7.11 -9.91 10.11
CA VAL A 36 -8.14 -10.93 9.85
C VAL A 36 -7.75 -11.69 8.60
N ASP A 37 -7.79 -13.01 8.67
CA ASP A 37 -7.50 -13.90 7.53
C ASP A 37 -8.65 -13.83 6.52
N ILE A 38 -8.31 -13.59 5.26
CA ILE A 38 -9.24 -13.51 4.13
C ILE A 38 -8.91 -14.53 3.04
N THR A 39 -8.08 -15.52 3.36
CA THR A 39 -7.61 -16.53 2.40
C THR A 39 -8.79 -17.31 1.84
N PRO A 40 -8.98 -17.38 0.53
CA PRO A 40 -9.99 -18.24 -0.07
C PRO A 40 -9.66 -19.71 0.21
N ALA A 41 -10.67 -20.56 0.27
CA ALA A 41 -10.44 -21.99 0.39
C ALA A 41 -9.64 -22.52 -0.82
N PRO A 42 -8.70 -23.47 -0.63
CA PRO A 42 -7.96 -24.03 -1.75
C PRO A 42 -8.91 -24.79 -2.68
N GLU A 43 -8.67 -24.68 -3.98
CA GLU A 43 -9.42 -25.44 -4.97
C GLU A 43 -9.01 -26.92 -4.96
N ALA A 44 -9.97 -27.82 -4.89
CA ALA A 44 -9.70 -29.26 -4.89
C ALA A 44 -8.98 -29.74 -6.16
N ALA A 45 -9.19 -29.05 -7.30
CA ALA A 45 -8.54 -29.33 -8.58
C ALA A 45 -7.08 -28.84 -8.63
N ASN A 46 -6.70 -27.87 -7.79
CA ASN A 46 -5.38 -27.26 -7.75
C ASN A 46 -4.85 -27.26 -6.30
N PRO A 47 -4.46 -28.41 -5.74
CA PRO A 47 -3.96 -28.45 -4.37
C PRO A 47 -2.66 -27.67 -4.25
N PRO A 48 -2.42 -27.00 -3.09
CA PRO A 48 -1.19 -26.26 -2.86
C PRO A 48 0.06 -27.13 -3.02
N THR A 49 1.05 -26.62 -3.74
CA THR A 49 2.30 -27.34 -4.03
C THR A 49 3.55 -26.63 -3.54
N GLY A 50 3.43 -25.41 -3.05
CA GLY A 50 4.53 -24.57 -2.54
C GLY A 50 4.01 -23.48 -1.61
N LYS A 51 4.92 -22.70 -1.06
CA LYS A 51 4.62 -21.66 -0.05
C LYS A 51 3.62 -20.61 -0.57
N TYR A 52 3.84 -20.10 -1.77
CA TYR A 52 3.06 -19.02 -2.36
C TYR A 52 1.93 -19.51 -3.28
N THR A 53 1.86 -20.80 -3.57
CA THR A 53 0.74 -21.35 -4.36
C THR A 53 -0.59 -21.25 -3.62
N HIS A 54 -0.55 -21.21 -2.28
CA HIS A 54 -1.70 -20.90 -1.42
C HIS A 54 -1.24 -20.30 -0.09
N GLU A 55 -0.93 -19.01 -0.13
CA GLU A 55 -0.47 -18.22 0.99
C GLU A 55 -1.64 -17.61 1.76
N HIS A 56 -1.45 -17.36 3.05
CA HIS A 56 -2.43 -16.60 3.83
C HIS A 56 -2.50 -15.14 3.38
N LEU A 57 -3.72 -14.69 3.10
CA LEU A 57 -4.06 -13.32 2.77
C LEU A 57 -4.75 -12.66 3.97
N TYR A 58 -4.50 -11.37 4.18
CA TYR A 58 -5.02 -10.67 5.34
C TYR A 58 -5.65 -9.33 4.98
N VAL A 59 -6.66 -8.94 5.78
CA VAL A 59 -6.95 -7.55 6.07
C VAL A 59 -6.19 -7.18 7.34
N ARG A 60 -5.41 -6.12 7.28
CA ARG A 60 -4.69 -5.54 8.43
C ARG A 60 -5.23 -4.16 8.74
N ALA A 61 -5.49 -3.86 10.00
CA ALA A 61 -6.04 -2.58 10.43
C ALA A 61 -5.27 -2.01 11.62
N ILE A 62 -5.04 -0.70 11.59
CA ILE A 62 -4.52 0.10 12.70
C ILE A 62 -5.59 1.14 13.04
N VAL A 63 -6.02 1.21 14.28
CA VAL A 63 -6.93 2.23 14.79
C VAL A 63 -6.16 3.18 15.70
N LEU A 64 -6.34 4.48 15.45
CA LEU A 64 -5.72 5.58 16.16
C LEU A 64 -6.78 6.36 16.95
N ASP A 65 -6.46 6.77 18.17
CA ASP A 65 -7.33 7.59 19.03
C ASP A 65 -6.46 8.57 19.83
N ASN A 66 -6.63 9.88 19.61
CA ASN A 66 -5.91 10.91 20.36
C ASN A 66 -6.78 11.57 21.45
N GLY A 67 -7.94 10.97 21.75
CA GLY A 67 -8.91 11.48 22.71
C GLY A 67 -9.90 12.50 22.14
N SER A 68 -9.58 13.19 21.06
CA SER A 68 -10.45 14.13 20.36
C SER A 68 -10.90 13.66 18.98
N ALA A 69 -10.10 12.83 18.33
CA ALA A 69 -10.38 12.27 17.01
C ALA A 69 -9.88 10.83 16.91
N ARG A 70 -10.54 10.03 16.05
CA ARG A 70 -10.11 8.68 15.70
C ARG A 70 -9.88 8.59 14.21
N ALA A 71 -8.97 7.67 13.83
CA ALA A 71 -8.70 7.33 12.44
C ALA A 71 -8.43 5.83 12.27
N ALA A 72 -8.54 5.32 11.05
CA ALA A 72 -8.19 3.95 10.70
C ALA A 72 -7.31 3.90 9.47
N LEU A 73 -6.24 3.07 9.54
CA LEU A 73 -5.37 2.71 8.42
C LEU A 73 -5.58 1.24 8.13
N ILE A 74 -6.04 0.91 6.93
CA ILE A 74 -6.49 -0.44 6.58
C ILE A 74 -5.86 -0.85 5.26
N GLY A 75 -5.18 -2.00 5.24
CA GLY A 75 -4.64 -2.63 4.03
C GLY A 75 -5.25 -4.01 3.83
N ALA A 76 -5.68 -4.32 2.62
CA ALA A 76 -6.20 -5.64 2.25
C ALA A 76 -5.34 -6.27 1.17
N ASP A 77 -5.01 -7.55 1.31
CA ASP A 77 -4.25 -8.34 0.34
C ASP A 77 -5.14 -8.69 -0.87
N GLN A 78 -5.49 -7.66 -1.63
CA GLN A 78 -6.33 -7.68 -2.83
C GLN A 78 -5.71 -6.79 -3.91
N ALA A 79 -6.11 -6.98 -5.19
CA ALA A 79 -5.62 -6.11 -6.27
C ALA A 79 -6.27 -4.72 -6.25
N GLY A 80 -7.49 -4.63 -5.76
CA GLY A 80 -8.23 -3.38 -5.62
C GLY A 80 -9.43 -3.58 -4.70
N LEU A 81 -9.97 -2.49 -4.19
CA LEU A 81 -11.20 -2.48 -3.42
C LEU A 81 -12.27 -1.72 -4.21
N PRO A 82 -13.23 -2.41 -4.85
CA PRO A 82 -14.29 -1.79 -5.62
C PRO A 82 -15.06 -0.72 -4.83
N GLU A 83 -15.65 0.24 -5.52
CA GLU A 83 -16.38 1.35 -4.91
C GLU A 83 -17.47 0.90 -3.92
N ILE A 84 -18.14 -0.23 -4.19
CA ILE A 84 -19.13 -0.81 -3.27
C ILE A 84 -18.54 -1.27 -1.94
N VAL A 85 -17.29 -1.74 -1.95
CA VAL A 85 -16.57 -2.11 -0.72
C VAL A 85 -16.26 -0.86 0.09
N TRP A 86 -15.70 0.17 -0.54
CA TRP A 86 -15.40 1.45 0.11
C TRP A 86 -16.65 2.08 0.69
N THR A 87 -17.67 2.29 -0.13
CA THR A 87 -18.90 3.02 0.29
C THR A 87 -19.66 2.30 1.39
N THR A 88 -19.59 0.97 1.44
CA THR A 88 -20.27 0.19 2.49
C THR A 88 -19.44 0.11 3.76
N ALA A 89 -18.16 -0.26 3.65
CA ALA A 89 -17.31 -0.45 4.82
C ALA A 89 -17.01 0.88 5.53
N SER A 90 -16.66 1.94 4.78
CA SER A 90 -16.30 3.24 5.37
C SER A 90 -17.41 3.84 6.22
N LYS A 91 -18.68 3.73 5.79
CA LYS A 91 -19.84 4.21 6.58
C LYS A 91 -19.99 3.46 7.90
N GLN A 92 -19.80 2.13 7.87
CA GLN A 92 -19.92 1.31 9.08
C GLN A 92 -18.72 1.55 10.02
N ILE A 93 -17.51 1.67 9.47
CA ILE A 93 -16.30 1.97 10.25
C ILE A 93 -16.39 3.37 10.86
N ALA A 94 -16.84 4.38 10.12
CA ALA A 94 -17.05 5.74 10.63
C ALA A 94 -18.00 5.75 11.83
N LYS A 95 -19.11 4.99 11.75
CA LYS A 95 -20.04 4.80 12.86
C LYS A 95 -19.39 4.05 14.04
N GLU A 96 -18.64 2.98 13.77
CA GLU A 96 -17.97 2.18 14.81
C GLU A 96 -16.91 2.99 15.56
N LEU A 97 -16.15 3.82 14.86
CA LEU A 97 -15.09 4.62 15.44
C LEU A 97 -15.58 6.00 15.95
N ASP A 98 -16.83 6.37 15.67
CA ASP A 98 -17.34 7.71 15.91
C ASP A 98 -16.43 8.79 15.31
N CYS A 99 -16.17 8.70 14.00
CA CYS A 99 -15.28 9.59 13.27
C CYS A 99 -15.83 9.92 11.88
N PRO A 100 -15.37 11.02 11.26
CA PRO A 100 -15.66 11.30 9.84
C PRO A 100 -15.11 10.20 8.92
N VAL A 101 -15.79 9.94 7.80
CA VAL A 101 -15.31 9.01 6.75
C VAL A 101 -13.93 9.43 6.23
N ALA A 102 -13.63 10.72 6.18
CA ALA A 102 -12.33 11.25 5.77
C ALA A 102 -11.16 10.75 6.63
N ASN A 103 -11.42 10.36 7.89
CA ASN A 103 -10.40 9.81 8.80
C ASN A 103 -10.05 8.34 8.53
N ILE A 104 -10.59 7.76 7.46
CA ILE A 104 -10.33 6.36 7.08
C ILE A 104 -9.47 6.35 5.82
N VAL A 105 -8.33 5.67 5.90
CA VAL A 105 -7.52 5.29 4.73
C VAL A 105 -7.62 3.78 4.58
N MET A 106 -8.30 3.34 3.52
CA MET A 106 -8.54 1.93 3.20
C MET A 106 -8.01 1.65 1.80
N LEU A 107 -7.04 0.77 1.69
CA LEU A 107 -6.35 0.47 0.44
C LEU A 107 -6.23 -1.03 0.16
N ALA A 108 -5.96 -1.35 -1.10
CA ALA A 108 -5.48 -2.66 -1.51
C ALA A 108 -3.95 -2.67 -1.58
N THR A 109 -3.32 -3.79 -1.19
CA THR A 109 -1.87 -4.01 -1.40
C THR A 109 -1.53 -4.16 -2.88
N HIS A 110 -2.54 -4.29 -3.72
CA HIS A 110 -2.46 -4.45 -5.17
C HIS A 110 -1.88 -5.79 -5.64
N THR A 111 -1.90 -6.81 -4.79
CA THR A 111 -1.47 -8.14 -5.24
C THR A 111 -2.35 -8.65 -6.38
N HIS A 112 -1.71 -9.06 -7.47
CA HIS A 112 -2.40 -9.65 -8.63
C HIS A 112 -2.68 -11.16 -8.47
N SER A 113 -2.52 -11.70 -7.27
CA SER A 113 -2.74 -13.10 -6.92
C SER A 113 -3.65 -13.27 -5.68
N GLY A 114 -4.41 -12.22 -5.30
CA GLY A 114 -5.23 -12.21 -4.09
C GLY A 114 -6.56 -13.00 -4.17
N TRP A 115 -6.95 -13.48 -5.33
CA TRP A 115 -8.23 -14.17 -5.55
C TRP A 115 -8.14 -15.65 -5.89
N GLY A 116 -6.94 -16.20 -5.90
CA GLY A 116 -6.72 -17.59 -6.27
C GLY A 116 -6.62 -17.82 -7.79
N PRO A 117 -6.49 -19.08 -8.22
CA PRO A 117 -6.20 -19.46 -9.61
C PRO A 117 -7.26 -19.03 -10.65
N GLY A 118 -8.51 -18.85 -10.22
CA GLY A 118 -9.61 -18.43 -11.10
C GLY A 118 -9.59 -16.94 -11.48
N GLY A 119 -8.64 -16.18 -10.95
CA GLY A 119 -8.52 -14.73 -11.20
C GLY A 119 -9.65 -13.90 -10.57
N PRO A 120 -9.68 -12.60 -10.85
CA PRO A 120 -10.75 -11.74 -10.39
C PRO A 120 -12.05 -12.13 -11.05
N GLY A 121 -13.06 -12.41 -10.26
CA GLY A 121 -14.40 -12.65 -10.80
C GLY A 121 -14.88 -11.45 -11.65
N PRO A 122 -15.77 -11.65 -12.60
CA PRO A 122 -16.21 -10.63 -13.56
C PRO A 122 -16.81 -9.36 -12.91
N GLY A 123 -17.22 -9.43 -11.64
CA GLY A 123 -17.76 -8.30 -10.89
C GLY A 123 -16.73 -7.40 -10.22
N MET A 124 -15.42 -7.71 -10.28
CA MET A 124 -14.45 -6.92 -9.53
C MET A 124 -14.18 -5.53 -10.12
N PHE A 125 -14.03 -5.46 -11.44
CA PHE A 125 -13.76 -4.20 -12.15
C PHE A 125 -15.05 -3.52 -12.65
N HIS A 126 -16.14 -4.27 -12.73
CA HIS A 126 -17.46 -3.78 -13.14
C HIS A 126 -18.53 -4.41 -12.26
N PRO A 127 -18.58 -4.04 -10.95
CA PRO A 127 -19.56 -4.62 -10.04
C PRO A 127 -20.99 -4.27 -10.48
N ASP A 128 -21.89 -5.25 -10.39
CA ASP A 128 -23.33 -4.95 -10.49
C ASP A 128 -23.70 -4.02 -9.30
N PRO A 129 -24.21 -2.82 -9.55
CA PRO A 129 -24.58 -1.88 -8.48
C PRO A 129 -25.68 -2.41 -7.56
N ASN A 130 -26.41 -3.45 -7.98
CA ASN A 130 -27.48 -4.12 -7.21
C ASN A 130 -27.00 -5.39 -6.50
N ALA A 131 -25.75 -5.82 -6.71
CA ALA A 131 -25.20 -6.98 -6.01
C ALA A 131 -25.03 -6.68 -4.51
N PRO A 132 -25.21 -7.68 -3.63
CA PRO A 132 -24.89 -7.51 -2.22
C PRO A 132 -23.40 -7.22 -2.06
N PRO A 133 -23.00 -6.45 -1.01
CA PRO A 133 -21.58 -6.21 -0.73
C PRO A 133 -20.82 -7.54 -0.59
N PRO A 134 -19.63 -7.64 -1.17
CA PRO A 134 -18.83 -8.89 -1.09
C PRO A 134 -18.38 -9.18 0.36
N PRO A 135 -18.10 -10.45 0.69
CA PRO A 135 -17.75 -10.87 2.05
C PRO A 135 -16.61 -10.09 2.70
N ILE A 136 -15.67 -9.59 1.91
CA ILE A 136 -14.53 -8.80 2.39
C ILE A 136 -14.96 -7.55 3.17
N VAL A 137 -16.14 -7.00 2.92
CA VAL A 137 -16.68 -5.87 3.69
C VAL A 137 -16.80 -6.22 5.18
N GLY A 138 -17.36 -7.40 5.48
CA GLY A 138 -17.45 -7.89 6.86
C GLY A 138 -16.09 -8.10 7.50
N GLN A 139 -15.13 -8.66 6.77
CA GLN A 139 -13.77 -8.92 7.24
C GLN A 139 -12.98 -7.63 7.50
N ILE A 140 -13.17 -6.60 6.67
CA ILE A 140 -12.59 -5.26 6.89
C ILE A 140 -13.14 -4.65 8.18
N ILE A 141 -14.46 -4.69 8.39
CA ILE A 141 -15.09 -4.15 9.60
C ILE A 141 -14.61 -4.94 10.83
N GLU A 142 -14.53 -6.25 10.74
CA GLU A 142 -14.04 -7.12 11.81
C GLU A 142 -12.60 -6.75 12.22
N ALA A 143 -11.70 -6.53 11.26
CA ALA A 143 -10.32 -6.12 11.53
C ALA A 143 -10.27 -4.79 12.30
N VAL A 144 -11.11 -3.82 11.92
CA VAL A 144 -11.20 -2.52 12.62
C VAL A 144 -11.77 -2.68 14.04
N VAL A 145 -12.82 -3.48 14.22
CA VAL A 145 -13.41 -3.75 15.54
C VAL A 145 -12.39 -4.42 16.47
N GLN A 146 -11.65 -5.42 15.96
CA GLN A 146 -10.59 -6.09 16.72
C GLN A 146 -9.43 -5.13 17.05
N ALA A 147 -9.04 -4.26 16.12
CA ALA A 147 -8.01 -3.24 16.36
C ALA A 147 -8.47 -2.22 17.41
N LYS A 148 -9.71 -1.73 17.33
CA LYS A 148 -10.31 -0.83 18.32
C LYS A 148 -10.31 -1.45 19.72
N ALA A 149 -10.64 -2.73 19.85
CA ALA A 149 -10.66 -3.43 21.13
C ALA A 149 -9.26 -3.56 21.77
N LYS A 150 -8.18 -3.41 20.98
CA LYS A 150 -6.77 -3.47 21.42
C LYS A 150 -6.14 -2.09 21.64
N LEU A 151 -6.92 -0.99 21.65
CA LEU A 151 -6.41 0.35 21.88
C LEU A 151 -5.67 0.44 23.21
N GLN A 152 -4.39 0.82 23.17
CA GLN A 152 -3.51 0.97 24.32
C GLN A 152 -2.68 2.26 24.18
N PRO A 153 -2.13 2.81 25.29
CA PRO A 153 -1.26 3.98 25.25
C PRO A 153 -0.12 3.77 24.26
N ALA A 154 0.18 4.79 23.45
CA ALA A 154 1.14 4.68 22.38
C ALA A 154 1.85 6.00 22.08
N SER A 155 2.91 5.89 21.28
CA SER A 155 3.56 6.98 20.57
C SER A 155 3.72 6.60 19.11
N MET A 156 3.90 7.59 18.25
CA MET A 156 4.22 7.38 16.84
C MET A 156 5.57 7.99 16.47
N GLY A 157 6.24 7.38 15.50
CA GLY A 157 7.42 7.95 14.88
C GLY A 157 7.36 7.73 13.37
N PHE A 158 7.94 8.66 12.63
CA PHE A 158 8.05 8.58 11.17
C PHE A 158 9.51 8.55 10.75
N GLY A 159 9.79 7.72 9.75
CA GLY A 159 11.09 7.66 9.12
C GLY A 159 11.00 7.21 7.67
N THR A 160 12.06 7.48 6.92
CA THR A 160 12.18 7.05 5.52
C THR A 160 13.48 6.29 5.30
N GLY A 161 13.41 5.40 4.32
CA GLY A 161 14.54 4.67 3.80
C GLY A 161 14.44 4.54 2.28
N PHE A 162 15.26 3.66 1.70
CA PHE A 162 15.30 3.49 0.25
C PHE A 162 15.38 2.01 -0.13
N SER A 163 14.61 1.64 -1.17
CA SER A 163 14.74 0.32 -1.78
C SER A 163 14.82 0.46 -3.30
N TYR A 164 15.64 -0.38 -3.93
CA TYR A 164 15.84 -0.40 -5.38
C TYR A 164 15.20 -1.63 -6.03
N LEU A 165 14.21 -2.22 -5.37
CA LEU A 165 13.47 -3.38 -5.88
C LEU A 165 12.53 -3.02 -7.02
N ASN A 166 12.01 -1.78 -7.06
CA ASN A 166 11.15 -1.30 -8.14
C ASN A 166 11.96 -0.71 -9.30
N VAL A 167 11.35 -0.70 -10.48
CA VAL A 167 11.88 -0.06 -11.67
C VAL A 167 10.73 0.47 -12.53
N ASN A 168 10.93 1.59 -13.21
CA ASN A 168 10.00 2.05 -14.25
C ASN A 168 9.85 0.96 -15.31
N ARG A 169 8.61 0.72 -15.77
CA ARG A 169 8.32 -0.41 -16.67
C ARG A 169 8.11 -0.02 -18.13
N ASP A 170 8.23 1.25 -18.48
CA ASP A 170 7.99 1.76 -19.82
C ASP A 170 9.32 1.94 -20.54
N VAL A 171 9.58 1.12 -21.55
CA VAL A 171 10.85 1.06 -22.30
C VAL A 171 10.58 1.04 -23.80
N VAL A 172 11.50 1.60 -24.59
CA VAL A 172 11.45 1.47 -26.06
C VAL A 172 12.15 0.18 -26.46
N ASP A 173 11.41 -0.74 -27.09
CA ASP A 173 11.98 -1.95 -27.69
C ASP A 173 12.95 -1.55 -28.81
N PRO A 174 14.24 -1.90 -28.73
CA PRO A 174 15.23 -1.51 -29.72
C PRO A 174 14.99 -2.09 -31.12
N ALA A 175 14.32 -3.23 -31.24
CA ALA A 175 14.03 -3.90 -32.48
C ALA A 175 12.84 -3.28 -33.23
N THR A 176 11.78 -2.95 -32.52
CA THR A 176 10.54 -2.41 -33.10
C THR A 176 10.47 -0.90 -33.03
N ARG A 177 11.28 -0.26 -32.16
CA ARG A 177 11.23 1.17 -31.85
C ARG A 177 9.89 1.63 -31.26
N LEU A 178 9.12 0.72 -30.73
CA LEU A 178 7.85 0.97 -30.06
C LEU A 178 8.02 0.88 -28.54
N TRP A 179 7.20 1.62 -27.82
CA TRP A 179 7.09 1.47 -26.38
C TRP A 179 6.52 0.09 -26.01
N THR A 180 7.03 -0.50 -24.96
CA THR A 180 6.61 -1.80 -24.42
C THR A 180 6.96 -1.89 -22.95
N GLN A 181 6.45 -2.92 -22.27
CA GLN A 181 6.83 -3.18 -20.89
C GLN A 181 8.21 -3.83 -20.79
N GLY A 182 9.06 -3.30 -19.94
CA GLY A 182 10.40 -3.79 -19.63
C GLY A 182 11.11 -2.89 -18.62
N PRO A 183 12.25 -3.33 -18.05
CA PRO A 183 12.96 -2.56 -17.04
C PRO A 183 13.63 -1.31 -17.64
N ASN A 184 13.11 -0.13 -17.33
CA ASN A 184 13.69 1.16 -17.70
C ASN A 184 14.40 1.77 -16.49
N LEU A 185 15.71 1.53 -16.38
CA LEU A 185 16.54 2.03 -15.29
C LEU A 185 16.69 3.56 -15.27
N ASN A 186 16.38 4.23 -16.39
CA ASN A 186 16.46 5.69 -16.53
C ASN A 186 15.09 6.38 -16.39
N GLY A 187 14.01 5.61 -16.28
CA GLY A 187 12.65 6.14 -16.10
C GLY A 187 12.43 6.65 -14.67
N SER A 188 11.39 7.48 -14.50
CA SER A 188 10.99 7.94 -13.17
C SER A 188 10.68 6.75 -12.27
N SER A 189 11.17 6.79 -11.03
CA SER A 189 10.91 5.77 -10.03
C SER A 189 11.03 6.38 -8.64
N ASP A 190 10.08 6.07 -7.76
CA ASP A 190 10.14 6.46 -6.35
C ASP A 190 10.75 5.32 -5.55
N LYS A 191 11.93 5.54 -5.01
CA LYS A 191 12.70 4.56 -4.23
C LYS A 191 12.44 4.67 -2.73
N THR A 192 11.59 5.60 -2.30
CA THR A 192 11.34 5.87 -0.90
C THR A 192 10.57 4.71 -0.26
N VAL A 193 11.07 4.23 0.86
CA VAL A 193 10.34 3.38 1.81
C VAL A 193 9.94 4.28 2.96
N ALA A 194 8.64 4.61 3.08
CA ALA A 194 8.14 5.42 4.17
C ALA A 194 7.51 4.53 5.25
N VAL A 195 7.82 4.82 6.51
CA VAL A 195 7.34 4.01 7.63
C VAL A 195 6.84 4.89 8.76
N ILE A 196 5.58 4.67 9.17
CA ILE A 196 5.06 5.17 10.44
C ILE A 196 5.11 4.00 11.41
N LYS A 197 5.89 4.12 12.49
CA LYS A 197 5.88 3.13 13.58
C LYS A 197 5.00 3.59 14.73
N PHE A 198 4.35 2.64 15.37
CA PHE A 198 3.57 2.83 16.58
C PHE A 198 4.09 1.88 17.65
N GLU A 199 4.42 2.42 18.83
CA GLU A 199 4.95 1.64 19.95
C GLU A 199 4.34 2.09 21.27
N THR A 200 4.37 1.21 22.27
CA THR A 200 3.96 1.58 23.63
C THR A 200 4.94 2.61 24.23
N PRO A 201 4.58 3.29 25.34
CA PRO A 201 5.53 4.18 26.03
C PRO A 201 6.84 3.50 26.45
N GLU A 202 6.83 2.17 26.61
CA GLU A 202 8.00 1.35 26.96
C GLU A 202 8.80 0.89 25.71
N GLY A 203 8.40 1.34 24.51
CA GLY A 203 9.08 1.03 23.24
C GLY A 203 8.74 -0.35 22.65
N GLN A 204 7.63 -0.97 23.10
CA GLN A 204 7.19 -2.23 22.47
C GLN A 204 6.39 -1.93 21.20
N PRO A 205 6.72 -2.53 20.04
CA PRO A 205 6.03 -2.26 18.78
C PRO A 205 4.57 -2.75 18.83
N ILE A 206 3.66 -1.89 18.37
CA ILE A 206 2.23 -2.18 18.21
C ILE A 206 1.91 -2.42 16.75
N ALA A 207 2.38 -1.52 15.87
CA ALA A 207 2.13 -1.58 14.44
C ALA A 207 3.17 -0.79 13.64
N ALA A 208 3.24 -1.11 12.34
CA ALA A 208 3.90 -0.28 11.33
C ALA A 208 2.96 -0.07 10.14
N TYR A 209 2.96 1.15 9.58
CA TYR A 209 2.38 1.45 8.29
C TYR A 209 3.52 1.70 7.32
N ILE A 210 3.60 0.90 6.27
CA ILE A 210 4.72 0.82 5.33
C ILE A 210 4.21 1.25 3.97
N ASP A 211 4.85 2.23 3.33
CA ASP A 211 4.53 2.64 1.96
C ASP A 211 5.72 2.41 1.03
N TYR A 212 5.46 1.76 -0.11
CA TYR A 212 6.45 1.55 -1.15
C TYR A 212 5.77 1.41 -2.52
N ALA A 213 6.39 1.98 -3.57
CA ALA A 213 5.82 2.04 -4.91
C ALA A 213 6.34 0.92 -5.81
N MET A 214 5.73 -0.28 -5.77
CA MET A 214 6.06 -1.42 -6.64
C MET A 214 4.85 -2.32 -6.86
N HIS A 215 4.55 -2.69 -8.12
CA HIS A 215 3.46 -3.62 -8.43
C HIS A 215 3.75 -5.02 -7.89
N PRO A 216 2.86 -5.62 -7.10
CA PRO A 216 2.97 -7.02 -6.66
C PRO A 216 2.44 -7.97 -7.75
N VAL A 217 3.27 -8.21 -8.76
CA VAL A 217 2.91 -8.96 -9.99
C VAL A 217 3.79 -10.18 -10.25
N ASN A 218 4.58 -10.60 -9.26
CA ASN A 218 5.42 -11.79 -9.41
C ASN A 218 4.57 -13.05 -9.61
N GLY A 219 3.51 -13.22 -8.81
CA GLY A 219 2.59 -14.35 -8.89
C GLY A 219 1.48 -14.22 -9.93
N TYR A 220 1.40 -13.10 -10.67
CA TYR A 220 0.34 -12.85 -11.63
C TYR A 220 0.28 -13.92 -12.73
N LEU A 221 -0.89 -14.52 -12.94
CA LEU A 221 -1.13 -15.64 -13.88
C LEU A 221 -0.25 -16.89 -13.65
N ALA A 222 0.53 -16.93 -12.55
CA ALA A 222 1.29 -18.12 -12.19
C ALA A 222 0.43 -19.23 -11.53
N GLY A 223 -0.84 -18.95 -11.26
CA GLY A 223 -1.75 -19.84 -10.54
C GLY A 223 -1.58 -19.81 -9.04
N PHE A 224 -1.09 -18.70 -8.49
CA PHE A 224 -0.88 -18.50 -7.06
C PHE A 224 -2.07 -17.83 -6.39
N THR A 225 -2.28 -18.18 -5.11
CA THR A 225 -3.03 -17.39 -4.14
C THR A 225 -2.00 -16.78 -3.20
N SER A 226 -1.69 -15.50 -3.37
CA SER A 226 -0.57 -14.88 -2.67
C SER A 226 -0.74 -13.37 -2.50
N ALA A 227 -0.24 -12.84 -1.39
CA ALA A 227 -0.06 -11.40 -1.18
C ALA A 227 1.24 -10.85 -1.80
N ASP A 228 1.99 -11.71 -2.55
CA ASP A 228 3.22 -11.36 -3.24
C ASP A 228 4.29 -10.78 -2.28
N PHE A 229 5.26 -10.01 -2.78
CA PHE A 229 6.29 -9.38 -1.95
C PHE A 229 5.70 -8.46 -0.86
N ALA A 230 4.55 -7.82 -1.11
CA ALA A 230 3.88 -6.95 -0.14
C ALA A 230 3.49 -7.70 1.14
N GLY A 231 2.86 -8.88 0.98
CA GLY A 231 2.57 -9.77 2.10
C GLY A 231 3.82 -10.38 2.73
N ALA A 232 4.81 -10.75 1.90
CA ALA A 232 6.09 -11.26 2.39
C ALA A 232 6.81 -10.22 3.26
N THR A 233 6.82 -8.94 2.86
CA THR A 233 7.35 -7.82 3.65
C THR A 233 6.63 -7.68 4.99
N SER A 234 5.29 -7.63 4.96
CA SER A 234 4.47 -7.51 6.18
C SER A 234 4.76 -8.64 7.17
N ARG A 235 4.77 -9.90 6.68
CA ARG A 235 5.06 -11.07 7.52
C ARG A 235 6.48 -11.05 8.07
N TYR A 236 7.46 -10.68 7.25
CA TYR A 236 8.85 -10.60 7.69
C TYR A 236 9.01 -9.63 8.86
N VAL A 237 8.43 -8.43 8.75
CA VAL A 237 8.42 -7.43 9.82
C VAL A 237 7.66 -7.94 11.05
N GLU A 238 6.46 -8.51 10.90
CA GLU A 238 5.66 -9.07 11.98
C GLU A 238 6.44 -10.17 12.74
N GLN A 239 7.07 -11.10 12.01
CA GLN A 239 7.86 -12.21 12.58
C GLN A 239 9.12 -11.73 13.30
N ALA A 240 9.80 -10.70 12.80
CA ALA A 240 10.98 -10.12 13.46
C ALA A 240 10.67 -9.62 14.88
N TYR A 241 9.43 -9.26 15.14
CA TYR A 241 8.94 -8.85 16.47
C TYR A 241 8.06 -9.93 17.15
N GLY A 242 8.22 -11.19 16.74
CA GLY A 242 7.55 -12.34 17.37
C GLY A 242 6.04 -12.34 17.20
N ASP A 243 5.53 -11.86 16.08
CA ASP A 243 4.09 -11.72 15.74
C ASP A 243 3.27 -10.89 16.74
N LYS A 244 3.93 -10.00 17.49
CA LYS A 244 3.29 -9.14 18.50
C LYS A 244 2.82 -7.79 17.94
N MET A 245 3.17 -7.49 16.70
CA MET A 245 2.75 -6.28 16.00
C MET A 245 2.04 -6.60 14.69
N VAL A 246 1.42 -5.59 14.08
CA VAL A 246 0.79 -5.70 12.75
C VAL A 246 1.50 -4.73 11.79
N ALA A 247 1.90 -5.21 10.63
CA ALA A 247 2.53 -4.42 9.59
C ALA A 247 1.58 -4.24 8.40
N VAL A 248 1.01 -3.04 8.24
CA VAL A 248 0.14 -2.68 7.11
C VAL A 248 1.01 -2.21 5.96
N PHE A 249 0.98 -2.92 4.83
CA PHE A 249 1.62 -2.47 3.60
C PHE A 249 0.66 -1.59 2.80
N ALA A 250 1.13 -0.44 2.36
CA ALA A 250 0.43 0.52 1.52
C ALA A 250 1.13 0.65 0.16
N GLN A 251 0.32 0.77 -0.86
CA GLN A 251 0.79 0.94 -2.23
C GLN A 251 1.07 2.41 -2.52
N GLY A 252 2.33 2.75 -2.78
CA GLY A 252 2.74 4.06 -3.27
C GLY A 252 2.34 4.27 -4.75
N ALA A 253 2.76 5.39 -5.34
CA ALA A 253 2.49 5.70 -6.75
C ALA A 253 3.28 4.74 -7.67
N SER A 254 2.66 3.63 -8.02
CA SER A 254 3.31 2.50 -8.73
C SER A 254 2.75 2.23 -10.12
N GLY A 255 1.90 3.10 -10.67
CA GLY A 255 1.26 2.87 -11.97
C GLY A 255 2.23 2.53 -13.11
N ASP A 256 3.45 3.03 -13.04
CA ASP A 256 4.55 2.77 -13.98
C ASP A 256 5.72 1.96 -13.36
N GLN A 257 5.52 1.26 -12.22
CA GLN A 257 6.59 0.60 -11.48
C GLN A 257 6.37 -0.92 -11.38
N ASN A 258 7.32 -1.70 -11.86
CA ASN A 258 7.37 -3.16 -11.70
C ASN A 258 8.53 -3.59 -10.80
N PRO A 259 8.54 -4.84 -10.31
CA PRO A 259 9.72 -5.45 -9.72
C PRO A 259 10.89 -5.47 -10.70
N LEU A 260 12.10 -5.15 -10.21
CA LEU A 260 13.33 -5.23 -11.02
C LEU A 260 13.62 -6.68 -11.44
N TYR A 261 13.28 -7.66 -10.59
CA TYR A 261 13.54 -9.09 -10.80
C TYR A 261 12.41 -9.83 -11.53
N LEU A 262 11.69 -9.16 -12.42
CA LEU A 262 10.50 -9.67 -13.11
C LEU A 262 10.76 -10.88 -14.03
N ARG A 263 12.04 -11.27 -14.27
CA ARG A 263 12.36 -12.40 -15.15
C ARG A 263 11.80 -13.74 -14.63
N ALA A 264 11.79 -13.96 -13.32
CA ALA A 264 11.21 -15.18 -12.74
C ALA A 264 9.70 -15.27 -13.01
N ALA A 265 8.97 -14.16 -12.86
CA ALA A 265 7.55 -14.08 -13.23
C ALA A 265 7.32 -14.31 -14.73
N THR A 266 8.16 -13.73 -15.61
CA THR A 266 8.07 -13.96 -17.05
C THR A 266 8.30 -15.43 -17.42
N ASN A 267 9.26 -16.10 -16.77
CA ASN A 267 9.50 -17.53 -16.95
C ASN A 267 8.31 -18.39 -16.48
N ALA A 268 7.64 -17.99 -15.40
CA ALA A 268 6.44 -18.67 -14.92
C ALA A 268 5.29 -18.56 -15.94
N LEU A 269 5.08 -17.37 -16.52
CA LEU A 269 4.10 -17.18 -17.58
C LEU A 269 4.42 -18.01 -18.82
N ALA A 270 5.68 -18.05 -19.22
CA ALA A 270 6.13 -18.87 -20.35
C ALA A 270 5.90 -20.38 -20.11
N SER A 271 6.21 -20.86 -18.91
CA SER A 271 5.93 -22.25 -18.48
C SER A 271 4.43 -22.57 -18.59
N ARG A 272 3.58 -21.70 -18.07
CA ARG A 272 2.11 -21.88 -18.09
C ARG A 272 1.50 -21.77 -19.49
N SER A 273 2.04 -20.92 -20.35
CA SER A 273 1.56 -20.75 -21.72
C SER A 273 2.13 -21.76 -22.71
N GLY A 274 3.09 -22.59 -22.31
CA GLY A 274 3.81 -23.50 -23.20
C GLY A 274 4.69 -22.79 -24.24
N VAL A 275 4.97 -21.49 -24.06
CA VAL A 275 5.84 -20.73 -24.96
C VAL A 275 7.30 -21.01 -24.60
N PRO A 276 8.15 -21.43 -25.54
CA PRO A 276 9.57 -21.64 -25.27
C PRO A 276 10.27 -20.36 -24.82
N ILE A 277 11.06 -20.44 -23.74
CA ILE A 277 11.91 -19.37 -23.27
C ILE A 277 13.15 -19.31 -24.20
N THR A 278 13.05 -18.59 -25.30
CA THR A 278 14.16 -18.44 -26.27
C THR A 278 14.68 -17.00 -26.28
N GLY A 279 15.96 -16.82 -25.92
CA GLY A 279 16.66 -15.54 -26.04
C GLY A 279 16.47 -14.57 -24.87
N ASN A 280 17.10 -13.39 -24.98
CA ASN A 280 17.17 -12.38 -23.90
C ASN A 280 15.96 -11.44 -23.82
N VAL A 281 14.98 -11.56 -24.72
CA VAL A 281 13.86 -10.62 -24.83
C VAL A 281 12.55 -11.39 -25.02
N LEU A 282 12.08 -12.01 -23.94
CA LEU A 282 10.65 -12.24 -23.82
C LEU A 282 10.05 -10.95 -23.25
N THR A 283 9.38 -10.19 -24.12
CA THR A 283 8.47 -9.18 -23.59
C THR A 283 7.37 -9.92 -22.85
N ARG A 284 7.08 -9.53 -21.63
CA ARG A 284 6.02 -10.11 -20.81
C ARG A 284 4.71 -10.24 -21.59
N GLU A 285 4.36 -9.27 -22.43
CA GLU A 285 3.18 -9.27 -23.29
C GLU A 285 3.07 -10.52 -24.17
N LYS A 286 4.19 -11.03 -24.72
CA LYS A 286 4.17 -12.21 -25.61
C LYS A 286 3.78 -13.50 -24.90
N VAL A 287 4.05 -13.60 -23.60
CA VAL A 287 3.71 -14.77 -22.79
C VAL A 287 2.44 -14.58 -21.97
N GLU A 288 2.11 -13.34 -21.61
CA GLU A 288 0.94 -12.97 -20.82
C GLU A 288 -0.34 -12.98 -21.68
N ALA A 289 -0.31 -12.33 -22.85
CA ALA A 289 -1.49 -12.17 -23.67
C ALA A 289 -2.17 -13.50 -24.06
N PRO A 290 -1.46 -14.56 -24.43
CA PRO A 290 -2.09 -15.84 -24.72
C PRO A 290 -2.82 -16.46 -23.53
N LEU A 291 -2.28 -16.33 -22.32
CA LEU A 291 -2.93 -16.82 -21.08
C LEU A 291 -4.16 -15.97 -20.74
N ARG A 292 -4.00 -14.64 -20.70
CA ARG A 292 -5.06 -13.70 -20.39
C ARG A 292 -6.26 -13.83 -21.33
N ASP A 293 -5.98 -14.02 -22.60
CA ASP A 293 -7.01 -14.09 -23.64
C ASP A 293 -7.60 -15.51 -23.80
N GLY A 294 -7.17 -16.49 -22.99
CA GLY A 294 -7.61 -17.89 -23.07
C GLY A 294 -7.28 -18.57 -24.42
N LYS A 295 -6.25 -18.08 -25.11
CA LYS A 295 -5.86 -18.58 -26.44
C LYS A 295 -4.97 -19.81 -26.42
N VAL A 296 -4.47 -20.17 -25.24
CA VAL A 296 -3.63 -21.35 -25.03
C VAL A 296 -4.21 -22.21 -23.91
N THR A 297 -3.98 -23.51 -23.99
CA THR A 297 -4.24 -24.40 -22.86
C THR A 297 -3.23 -24.11 -21.77
N GLU A 298 -3.70 -23.85 -20.57
CA GLU A 298 -2.82 -23.62 -19.44
C GLU A 298 -2.10 -24.92 -19.05
N HIS A 299 -0.79 -24.83 -18.88
CA HIS A 299 0.04 -25.92 -18.39
C HIS A 299 0.27 -25.79 -16.88
N PRO A 300 0.44 -26.89 -16.14
CA PRO A 300 0.96 -26.82 -14.78
C PRO A 300 2.29 -26.07 -14.75
N LEU A 301 2.50 -25.26 -13.70
CA LEU A 301 3.77 -24.55 -13.53
C LEU A 301 4.89 -25.57 -13.26
N ASP A 302 5.97 -25.45 -14.02
CA ASP A 302 7.17 -26.27 -13.80
C ASP A 302 7.69 -26.08 -12.37
N PRO A 303 7.98 -27.16 -11.60
CA PRO A 303 8.40 -27.05 -10.21
C PRO A 303 9.67 -26.21 -9.99
N ALA A 304 10.68 -26.31 -10.89
CA ALA A 304 11.91 -25.52 -10.74
C ALA A 304 11.69 -24.03 -11.04
N VAL A 305 10.77 -23.74 -11.96
CA VAL A 305 10.35 -22.34 -12.25
C VAL A 305 9.54 -21.79 -11.08
N ARG A 306 8.64 -22.58 -10.50
CA ARG A 306 7.89 -22.23 -9.29
C ARG A 306 8.85 -21.91 -8.13
N ASP A 307 9.77 -22.80 -7.82
CA ASP A 307 10.70 -22.66 -6.71
C ASP A 307 11.57 -21.41 -6.87
N THR A 308 11.97 -21.09 -8.12
CA THR A 308 12.70 -19.85 -8.43
C THR A 308 11.82 -18.61 -8.19
N LEU A 309 10.56 -18.64 -8.60
CA LEU A 309 9.64 -17.53 -8.41
C LEU A 309 9.35 -17.29 -6.92
N GLU A 310 9.07 -18.34 -6.16
CA GLU A 310 8.88 -18.27 -4.71
C GLU A 310 10.10 -17.71 -4.00
N HIS A 311 11.32 -18.10 -4.42
CA HIS A 311 12.56 -17.57 -3.88
C HIS A 311 12.72 -16.06 -4.15
N VAL A 312 12.33 -15.59 -5.34
CA VAL A 312 12.36 -14.14 -5.66
C VAL A 312 11.38 -13.38 -4.76
N MET A 313 10.14 -13.86 -4.60
CA MET A 313 9.14 -13.22 -3.75
C MET A 313 9.57 -13.16 -2.28
N ASP A 314 10.17 -14.24 -1.76
CA ASP A 314 10.77 -14.24 -0.43
C ASP A 314 11.90 -13.22 -0.29
N SER A 315 12.81 -13.20 -1.26
CA SER A 315 13.97 -12.29 -1.24
C SER A 315 13.55 -10.82 -1.30
N GLU A 316 12.57 -10.47 -2.12
CA GLU A 316 12.02 -9.11 -2.18
C GLU A 316 11.35 -8.73 -0.85
N GLY A 317 10.59 -9.65 -0.24
CA GLY A 317 9.96 -9.46 1.06
C GLY A 317 10.98 -9.24 2.18
N VAL A 318 12.06 -10.02 2.20
CA VAL A 318 13.16 -9.88 3.18
C VAL A 318 13.90 -8.57 2.97
N LEU A 319 14.32 -8.25 1.75
CA LEU A 319 15.09 -7.04 1.45
C LEU A 319 14.33 -5.77 1.81
N LEU A 320 13.04 -5.71 1.48
CA LEU A 320 12.18 -4.57 1.84
C LEU A 320 11.88 -4.55 3.34
N GLY A 321 11.63 -5.72 3.94
CA GLY A 321 11.36 -5.86 5.37
C GLY A 321 12.55 -5.47 6.24
N GLU A 322 13.78 -5.80 5.86
CA GLU A 322 15.00 -5.36 6.54
C GLU A 322 15.14 -3.83 6.51
N GLU A 323 14.83 -3.20 5.35
CA GLU A 323 14.85 -1.74 5.27
C GLU A 323 13.79 -1.11 6.17
N VAL A 324 12.59 -1.69 6.24
CA VAL A 324 11.54 -1.25 7.17
C VAL A 324 12.01 -1.34 8.62
N ILE A 325 12.59 -2.48 9.03
CA ILE A 325 13.12 -2.67 10.39
C ILE A 325 14.25 -1.68 10.68
N ARG A 326 15.14 -1.43 9.72
CA ARG A 326 16.21 -0.42 9.85
C ARG A 326 15.62 0.97 10.07
N VAL A 327 14.60 1.36 9.30
CA VAL A 327 13.91 2.65 9.45
C VAL A 327 13.24 2.73 10.82
N MET A 328 12.49 1.71 11.24
CA MET A 328 11.84 1.67 12.56
C MET A 328 12.86 1.81 13.70
N THR A 329 13.99 1.11 13.60
CA THR A 329 15.05 1.14 14.61
C THR A 329 15.71 2.51 14.72
N ASN A 330 15.94 3.17 13.60
CA ASN A 330 16.61 4.48 13.54
C ASN A 330 15.64 5.66 13.81
N THR A 331 14.33 5.42 13.84
CA THR A 331 13.36 6.45 14.16
C THR A 331 13.30 6.64 15.66
N THR A 332 13.92 7.73 16.15
CA THR A 332 14.03 8.05 17.58
C THR A 332 13.13 9.20 18.03
N ARG A 333 12.70 10.06 17.07
CA ARG A 333 11.75 11.13 17.37
C ARG A 333 10.35 10.53 17.44
N MET A 334 9.77 10.55 18.64
CA MET A 334 8.44 10.02 18.91
C MET A 334 7.48 11.14 19.31
N GLU A 335 6.25 11.06 18.82
CA GLU A 335 5.15 11.97 19.16
C GLU A 335 4.11 11.23 20.01
N TYR A 336 3.74 11.81 21.15
CA TYR A 336 2.85 11.21 22.16
C TYR A 336 1.43 11.78 22.12
N SER A 337 1.19 12.81 21.35
CA SER A 337 -0.11 13.49 21.24
C SER A 337 -0.30 14.03 19.82
N PRO A 338 -0.24 13.18 18.78
CA PRO A 338 -0.35 13.63 17.40
C PRO A 338 -1.74 14.23 17.15
N VAL A 339 -1.77 15.32 16.38
CA VAL A 339 -3.01 15.83 15.80
C VAL A 339 -3.51 14.83 14.77
N ILE A 340 -4.82 14.57 14.76
CA ILE A 340 -5.50 13.80 13.71
C ILE A 340 -6.50 14.72 13.03
N SER A 341 -6.29 14.98 11.74
CA SER A 341 -7.20 15.75 10.90
C SER A 341 -7.23 15.16 9.49
N ALA A 342 -8.34 15.33 8.79
CA ALA A 342 -8.47 14.80 7.43
C ALA A 342 -9.37 15.66 6.57
N GLY A 343 -9.19 15.52 5.26
CA GLY A 343 -10.04 16.11 4.25
C GLY A 343 -10.16 15.22 3.03
N GLN A 344 -11.27 15.35 2.30
CA GLN A 344 -11.49 14.65 1.03
C GLN A 344 -12.02 15.63 -0.02
N ASP A 345 -11.70 15.35 -1.28
CA ASP A 345 -12.19 16.09 -2.46
C ASP A 345 -12.33 15.11 -3.63
N VAL A 346 -12.88 15.59 -4.75
CA VAL A 346 -13.06 14.82 -5.98
C VAL A 346 -12.55 15.63 -7.16
N ALA A 347 -11.49 15.18 -7.81
CA ALA A 347 -11.08 15.71 -9.11
C ALA A 347 -11.96 15.09 -10.20
N THR A 348 -12.46 15.91 -11.10
CA THR A 348 -13.28 15.47 -12.22
C THR A 348 -12.62 15.85 -13.54
N CYS A 349 -12.32 14.86 -14.37
CA CYS A 349 -11.64 15.03 -15.64
C CYS A 349 -12.40 14.46 -16.82
N PRO A 350 -12.21 15.01 -18.04
CA PRO A 350 -12.83 14.47 -19.25
C PRO A 350 -12.41 13.03 -19.50
N GLY A 351 -13.39 12.17 -19.77
CA GLY A 351 -13.17 10.77 -20.07
C GLY A 351 -13.04 10.47 -21.57
N ARG A 352 -12.54 9.26 -21.88
CA ARG A 352 -12.51 8.69 -23.22
C ARG A 352 -12.78 7.19 -23.17
N HIS A 353 -13.33 6.65 -24.26
CA HIS A 353 -13.48 5.22 -24.50
C HIS A 353 -12.56 4.77 -25.63
N ARG A 354 -11.87 3.65 -25.42
CA ARG A 354 -11.04 3.03 -26.44
C ARG A 354 -11.93 2.18 -27.36
N LEU A 355 -11.76 2.33 -28.68
CA LEU A 355 -12.56 1.67 -29.72
C LEU A 355 -11.86 0.49 -30.39
N ASP A 356 -10.59 0.24 -30.07
CA ASP A 356 -9.77 -0.79 -30.71
C ASP A 356 -8.92 -1.57 -29.71
N ASN A 357 -8.23 -2.59 -30.22
CA ASN A 357 -7.24 -3.39 -29.48
C ASN A 357 -5.86 -3.26 -30.14
N THR A 358 -5.48 -2.04 -30.55
CA THR A 358 -4.16 -1.80 -31.12
C THR A 358 -3.05 -2.21 -30.15
N ARG A 359 -1.92 -2.56 -30.73
CA ARG A 359 -0.72 -2.98 -30.00
C ARG A 359 -0.17 -1.83 -29.16
N GLU A 360 0.39 -2.16 -28.02
CA GLU A 360 1.21 -1.27 -27.21
C GLU A 360 2.29 -0.58 -28.05
N GLY A 361 2.54 0.70 -27.76
CA GLY A 361 3.45 1.56 -28.52
C GLY A 361 2.87 2.12 -29.82
N THR A 362 1.60 1.86 -30.14
CA THR A 362 0.92 2.41 -31.31
C THR A 362 -0.34 3.18 -30.91
N PRO A 363 -0.70 4.25 -31.67
CA PRO A 363 -1.88 5.05 -31.35
C PRO A 363 -3.16 4.20 -31.34
N GLY A 364 -3.94 4.33 -30.24
CA GLY A 364 -5.29 3.76 -30.15
C GLY A 364 -6.33 4.70 -30.75
N LYS A 365 -7.50 4.15 -31.08
CA LYS A 365 -8.69 4.92 -31.48
C LYS A 365 -9.57 5.16 -30.25
N TYR A 366 -10.02 6.39 -30.10
CA TYR A 366 -10.83 6.81 -28.95
C TYR A 366 -12.02 7.64 -29.37
N GLU A 367 -13.07 7.60 -28.57
CA GLU A 367 -14.19 8.53 -28.58
C GLU A 367 -14.33 9.18 -27.20
N ASP A 368 -15.17 10.20 -27.10
CA ASP A 368 -15.49 10.85 -25.84
C ASP A 368 -16.25 9.90 -24.92
N GLY A 369 -15.80 9.83 -23.68
CA GLY A 369 -16.42 9.03 -22.62
C GLY A 369 -17.00 9.90 -21.51
N ASP A 370 -17.69 9.26 -20.57
CA ASP A 370 -18.18 9.91 -19.37
C ASP A 370 -17.03 10.54 -18.56
N PRO A 371 -17.28 11.65 -17.84
CA PRO A 371 -16.31 12.22 -16.93
C PRO A 371 -15.81 11.19 -15.92
N VAL A 372 -14.53 11.21 -15.64
CA VAL A 372 -13.87 10.37 -14.64
C VAL A 372 -13.77 11.15 -13.33
N HIS A 373 -14.31 10.59 -12.26
CA HIS A 373 -14.22 11.13 -10.91
C HIS A 373 -13.12 10.39 -10.15
N ILE A 374 -12.17 11.15 -9.60
CA ILE A 374 -11.01 10.63 -8.87
C ILE A 374 -11.11 11.16 -7.45
N ARG A 375 -11.22 10.28 -6.47
CA ARG A 375 -11.28 10.65 -5.05
C ARG A 375 -9.89 10.97 -4.54
N LEU A 376 -9.79 12.15 -3.92
CA LEU A 376 -8.59 12.65 -3.26
C LEU A 376 -8.82 12.67 -1.76
N GLY A 377 -7.80 12.30 -0.98
CA GLY A 377 -7.86 12.36 0.47
C GLY A 377 -6.55 12.79 1.08
N VAL A 378 -6.60 13.45 2.22
CA VAL A 378 -5.45 13.69 3.09
C VAL A 378 -5.86 13.30 4.50
N LEU A 379 -5.09 12.43 5.12
CA LEU A 379 -5.15 12.15 6.55
C LEU A 379 -3.83 12.58 7.18
N ARG A 380 -3.90 13.58 8.05
CA ARG A 380 -2.77 14.03 8.87
C ARG A 380 -2.73 13.28 10.19
N ILE A 381 -1.56 12.80 10.58
CA ILE A 381 -1.27 12.20 11.88
C ILE A 381 0.03 12.83 12.38
N GLY A 382 -0.07 13.76 13.33
CA GLY A 382 1.08 14.55 13.78
C GLY A 382 1.70 15.38 12.64
N ASP A 383 2.97 15.16 12.37
CA ASP A 383 3.71 15.81 11.29
C ASP A 383 3.74 15.01 9.97
N VAL A 384 2.95 13.93 9.87
CA VAL A 384 2.85 13.08 8.68
C VAL A 384 1.51 13.31 7.98
N ALA A 385 1.54 13.44 6.65
CA ALA A 385 0.34 13.48 5.80
C ALA A 385 0.31 12.27 4.85
N LEU A 386 -0.76 11.48 4.92
CA LEU A 386 -1.09 10.45 3.93
C LEU A 386 -1.97 11.09 2.86
N ALA A 387 -1.41 11.41 1.70
CA ALA A 387 -2.12 11.90 0.54
C ALA A 387 -2.57 10.72 -0.31
N SER A 388 -3.87 10.57 -0.54
CA SER A 388 -4.45 9.35 -1.13
C SER A 388 -5.23 9.63 -2.42
N VAL A 389 -5.15 8.64 -3.34
CA VAL A 389 -5.89 8.61 -4.62
C VAL A 389 -6.46 7.20 -4.82
N ASP A 390 -7.71 7.13 -5.31
CA ASP A 390 -8.41 5.86 -5.54
C ASP A 390 -8.10 5.21 -6.90
N ALA A 391 -6.87 5.34 -7.40
CA ALA A 391 -6.46 4.86 -8.72
C ALA A 391 -4.97 4.48 -8.77
N GLU A 392 -4.56 3.87 -9.91
CA GLU A 392 -3.16 3.53 -10.20
C GLU A 392 -2.41 4.73 -10.80
N LEU A 393 -1.71 5.48 -9.96
CA LEU A 393 -1.03 6.72 -10.31
C LEU A 393 0.43 6.48 -10.72
N TYR A 394 0.91 7.19 -11.76
CA TYR A 394 2.31 7.21 -12.13
C TYR A 394 3.21 7.82 -11.06
N SER A 395 4.40 7.26 -10.91
CA SER A 395 5.38 7.66 -9.90
C SER A 395 5.82 9.12 -10.01
N GLY A 396 5.88 9.66 -11.22
CA GLY A 396 6.24 11.06 -11.48
C GLY A 396 5.30 12.07 -10.80
N ILE A 397 3.98 11.80 -10.82
CA ILE A 397 2.97 12.63 -10.17
C ILE A 397 3.15 12.58 -8.63
N GLY A 398 3.24 11.36 -8.05
CA GLY A 398 3.42 11.20 -6.61
C GLY A 398 4.71 11.82 -6.07
N LYS A 399 5.82 11.73 -6.81
CA LYS A 399 7.09 12.36 -6.45
C LYS A 399 6.97 13.89 -6.43
N ARG A 400 6.41 14.47 -7.48
CA ARG A 400 6.22 15.92 -7.57
C ARG A 400 5.35 16.45 -6.44
N LEU A 401 4.24 15.75 -6.11
CA LEU A 401 3.40 16.10 -4.96
C LEU A 401 4.22 16.15 -3.67
N LYS A 402 5.04 15.12 -3.40
CA LYS A 402 5.88 15.06 -2.19
C LYS A 402 6.92 16.18 -2.15
N GLU A 403 7.54 16.50 -3.28
CA GLU A 403 8.54 17.57 -3.41
C GLU A 403 7.95 18.96 -3.20
N GLN A 404 6.70 19.17 -3.58
CA GLN A 404 6.01 20.47 -3.51
C GLN A 404 5.14 20.62 -2.26
N SER A 405 4.92 19.55 -1.50
CA SER A 405 4.06 19.55 -0.32
C SER A 405 4.52 20.57 0.74
N PRO A 406 3.60 21.31 1.36
CA PRO A 406 3.90 22.13 2.52
C PRO A 406 4.29 21.30 3.75
N MET A 407 3.88 20.02 3.81
CA MET A 407 4.20 19.09 4.88
C MET A 407 5.40 18.24 4.48
N ALA A 408 6.50 18.35 5.24
CA ALA A 408 7.77 17.68 4.92
C ALA A 408 7.65 16.14 4.87
N ASN A 409 6.74 15.56 5.65
CA ASN A 409 6.52 14.12 5.74
C ASN A 409 5.24 13.72 4.98
N THR A 410 5.17 14.01 3.70
CA THR A 410 4.05 13.59 2.84
C THR A 410 4.33 12.23 2.22
N VAL A 411 3.37 11.33 2.36
CA VAL A 411 3.37 9.97 1.79
C VAL A 411 2.25 9.90 0.75
N MET A 412 2.56 9.39 -0.44
CA MET A 412 1.57 9.20 -1.51
C MET A 412 1.04 7.78 -1.47
N VAL A 413 -0.26 7.64 -1.22
CA VAL A 413 -0.97 6.35 -1.11
C VAL A 413 -1.94 6.20 -2.28
N THR A 414 -1.83 5.11 -3.01
CA THR A 414 -2.69 4.83 -4.17
C THR A 414 -3.62 3.65 -3.94
N LEU A 415 -4.60 3.46 -4.84
CA LEU A 415 -5.62 2.40 -4.71
C LEU A 415 -6.35 2.48 -3.36
N ALA A 416 -6.54 3.70 -2.88
CA ALA A 416 -7.06 3.99 -1.54
C ALA A 416 -8.44 4.64 -1.61
N ASN A 417 -9.33 4.20 -0.71
CA ASN A 417 -10.65 4.77 -0.52
C ASN A 417 -11.61 4.59 -1.72
N GLY A 418 -11.55 3.42 -2.35
CA GLY A 418 -12.35 3.05 -3.50
C GLY A 418 -11.53 2.74 -4.74
N MET A 419 -12.18 2.77 -5.89
CA MET A 419 -11.54 2.55 -7.18
C MET A 419 -12.20 3.44 -8.22
N ALA A 420 -11.49 4.47 -8.67
CA ALA A 420 -11.92 5.33 -9.75
C ALA A 420 -12.03 4.55 -11.07
N ASN A 421 -13.03 4.88 -11.87
CA ASN A 421 -13.18 4.29 -13.21
C ASN A 421 -12.23 4.96 -14.22
N SER A 422 -10.98 5.18 -13.81
CA SER A 422 -9.94 5.86 -14.61
C SER A 422 -9.07 4.88 -15.41
N GLY A 423 -8.99 3.62 -14.97
CA GLY A 423 -7.84 2.79 -15.29
C GLY A 423 -6.58 3.41 -14.68
N TYR A 424 -5.48 3.38 -15.40
CA TYR A 424 -4.25 4.08 -14.99
C TYR A 424 -4.37 5.60 -15.10
N ILE A 425 -3.60 6.31 -14.27
CA ILE A 425 -3.42 7.77 -14.37
C ILE A 425 -1.96 8.06 -14.75
N PRO A 426 -1.64 8.09 -16.05
CA PRO A 426 -0.32 8.52 -16.53
C PRO A 426 -0.13 10.02 -16.32
N ASP A 427 1.12 10.47 -16.23
CA ASP A 427 1.43 11.89 -16.41
C ASP A 427 1.16 12.33 -17.85
N ASP A 428 0.95 13.63 -18.06
CA ASP A 428 0.57 14.16 -19.36
C ASP A 428 1.63 13.92 -20.44
N ALA A 429 2.91 13.89 -20.08
CA ALA A 429 4.02 13.64 -21.00
C ALA A 429 4.01 12.22 -21.55
N SER A 430 3.50 11.25 -20.80
CA SER A 430 3.50 9.83 -21.16
C SER A 430 2.41 9.45 -22.17
N PHE A 431 1.39 10.29 -22.40
CA PHE A 431 0.27 9.92 -23.28
C PHE A 431 0.70 9.62 -24.72
N GLY A 432 1.76 10.28 -25.22
CA GLY A 432 2.32 10.05 -26.53
C GLY A 432 3.08 8.73 -26.71
N ALA A 433 3.39 8.02 -25.62
CA ALA A 433 4.11 6.74 -25.66
C ALA A 433 3.19 5.55 -25.99
N TYR A 434 1.89 5.68 -25.80
CA TYR A 434 0.90 4.61 -25.99
C TYR A 434 1.28 3.29 -25.30
N THR A 435 1.83 3.39 -24.11
CA THR A 435 2.13 2.23 -23.27
C THR A 435 0.85 1.51 -22.85
N PHE A 436 0.94 0.32 -22.31
CA PHE A 436 -0.20 -0.44 -21.80
C PHE A 436 -1.08 0.43 -20.88
N GLN A 437 -0.47 1.17 -19.99
CA GLN A 437 -1.17 2.03 -19.02
C GLN A 437 -1.92 3.16 -19.72
N VAL A 438 -1.29 3.81 -20.71
CA VAL A 438 -1.91 4.88 -21.50
C VAL A 438 -3.07 4.35 -22.31
N LEU A 439 -2.92 3.17 -22.93
CA LEU A 439 -3.99 2.53 -23.70
C LEU A 439 -5.15 2.10 -22.81
N SER A 440 -4.88 1.73 -21.55
CA SER A 440 -5.90 1.34 -20.56
C SER A 440 -6.53 2.54 -19.83
N SER A 441 -5.92 3.72 -19.92
CA SER A 441 -6.43 4.94 -19.30
C SER A 441 -7.72 5.42 -19.95
N ARG A 442 -8.72 5.68 -19.14
CA ARG A 442 -10.00 6.30 -19.56
C ARG A 442 -9.98 7.82 -19.51
N LEU A 443 -8.84 8.42 -19.21
CA LEU A 443 -8.66 9.86 -19.11
C LEU A 443 -8.19 10.43 -20.44
N LYS A 444 -8.71 11.61 -20.79
CA LYS A 444 -8.07 12.46 -21.78
C LYS A 444 -6.83 13.12 -21.18
N PRO A 445 -5.75 13.34 -21.96
CA PRO A 445 -4.59 14.07 -21.47
C PRO A 445 -4.95 15.52 -21.10
N GLY A 446 -4.13 16.14 -20.22
CA GLY A 446 -4.18 17.56 -19.90
C GLY A 446 -5.07 17.93 -18.71
N CYS A 447 -5.55 16.95 -17.91
CA CYS A 447 -6.41 17.25 -16.75
C CYS A 447 -5.95 16.56 -15.46
N ALA A 448 -5.84 15.23 -15.46
CA ALA A 448 -5.76 14.48 -14.21
C ALA A 448 -4.53 14.81 -13.36
N GLU A 449 -3.37 14.95 -13.98
CA GLU A 449 -2.13 15.32 -13.31
C GLU A 449 -2.27 16.63 -12.53
N THR A 450 -2.71 17.70 -13.20
CA THR A 450 -2.89 19.02 -12.57
C THR A 450 -4.03 19.04 -11.55
N ALA A 451 -5.13 18.35 -11.82
CA ALA A 451 -6.30 18.31 -10.92
C ALA A 451 -5.99 17.54 -9.61
N ILE A 452 -5.24 16.44 -9.70
CA ILE A 452 -4.81 15.66 -8.53
C ILE A 452 -3.83 16.48 -7.69
N ASP A 453 -2.76 17.01 -8.30
CA ASP A 453 -1.78 17.82 -7.59
C ASP A 453 -2.44 19.05 -6.92
N GLY A 454 -3.26 19.79 -7.65
CA GLY A 454 -3.95 20.96 -7.11
C GLY A 454 -4.92 20.62 -5.98
N GLY A 455 -5.73 19.56 -6.15
CA GLY A 455 -6.68 19.12 -5.13
C GLY A 455 -5.99 18.63 -3.86
N LEU A 456 -4.97 17.79 -3.99
CA LEU A 456 -4.20 17.30 -2.84
C LEU A 456 -3.43 18.43 -2.15
N MET A 457 -2.82 19.36 -2.89
CA MET A 457 -2.15 20.53 -2.31
C MET A 457 -3.11 21.40 -1.50
N ASN A 458 -4.33 21.64 -2.00
CA ASN A 458 -5.36 22.38 -1.26
C ASN A 458 -5.73 21.67 0.06
N LEU A 459 -5.89 20.34 0.02
CA LEU A 459 -6.17 19.53 1.21
C LEU A 459 -4.98 19.54 2.20
N LEU A 460 -3.74 19.46 1.72
CA LEU A 460 -2.53 19.54 2.55
C LEU A 460 -2.45 20.88 3.27
N VAL A 461 -2.62 22.00 2.56
CA VAL A 461 -2.63 23.35 3.16
C VAL A 461 -3.76 23.53 4.17
N ALA A 462 -4.95 22.98 3.90
CA ALA A 462 -6.09 23.05 4.83
C ALA A 462 -5.85 22.28 6.13
N ASN A 463 -5.07 21.20 6.07
CA ASN A 463 -4.78 20.32 7.22
C ASN A 463 -3.43 20.65 7.91
N ASP A 464 -2.64 21.59 7.40
CA ASP A 464 -1.38 22.02 8.03
C ASP A 464 -1.58 23.02 9.21
N LYS A 465 -2.80 23.50 9.42
CA LYS A 465 -3.17 24.51 10.45
C LYS A 465 -3.36 23.86 11.84
#